data_260756260eb5c7c67e211799ffd70d8f
#
_entry.id   260756260eb5c7c67e211799ffd70d8f
#
_cell.length_a   1.000
_cell.length_b   1.000
_cell.length_c   1.000
_cell.angle_alpha   90.00
_cell.angle_beta   90.00
_cell.angle_gamma   90.00
#
_symmetry.space_group_name_H-M   'P 1'
#
loop_
_entity.id
_entity.type
_entity.pdbx_description
1 polymer ?
#
loop_
_entity_poly.entity_id
_entity_poly.type
_entity_poly.pdbx_seq_one_letter_code
_entity_poly.pdbx_strand_id
1 'polypeptide(L)'
;DRSSAASDVYKRQVRPLAVTTKARLAELPDVPTIAENGLPGFDIVTWYGMWVPKDTPEPIIAKLNKAMIEASQSPKVIDALKSQGTLPSTMSYQEAEAFNLAESARWIKVMKDANIQPE
;
A
#
# COMPACT_ATOMS: atom_id res chain seq x y z
N ASP A 1 0.83 -0.55 23.85
CA ASP A 1 -0.02 -1.48 23.09
C ASP A 1 -0.57 -0.74 21.87
N ARG A 2 0.07 -0.94 20.73
CA ARG A 2 -0.41 -0.36 19.49
C ARG A 2 -1.47 -1.30 18.92
N SER A 3 -2.71 -1.17 19.41
CA SER A 3 -3.85 -1.81 18.79
C SER A 3 -3.95 -1.31 17.35
N SER A 4 -3.76 -2.18 16.38
CA SER A 4 -4.04 -1.79 14.98
C SER A 4 -5.56 -1.70 14.82
N ALA A 5 -6.04 -0.76 14.01
CA ALA A 5 -7.47 -0.61 13.72
C ALA A 5 -8.11 -1.94 13.28
N ALA A 6 -7.36 -2.81 12.57
CA ALA A 6 -7.78 -4.15 12.21
C ALA A 6 -8.05 -5.05 13.44
N SER A 7 -7.20 -4.96 14.49
CA SER A 7 -7.42 -5.71 15.73
C SER A 7 -8.68 -5.23 16.47
N ASP A 8 -8.97 -3.94 16.45
CA ASP A 8 -10.13 -3.36 17.13
C ASP A 8 -11.43 -3.71 16.41
N VAL A 9 -11.41 -3.79 15.08
CA VAL A 9 -12.54 -4.31 14.26
C VAL A 9 -12.81 -5.78 14.60
N TYR A 10 -11.75 -6.59 14.66
CA TYR A 10 -11.87 -8.02 14.99
C TYR A 10 -12.46 -8.24 16.37
N LYS A 11 -12.07 -7.42 17.35
CA LYS A 11 -12.62 -7.46 18.72
C LYS A 11 -14.00 -6.79 18.85
N ARG A 12 -14.59 -6.32 17.75
CA ARG A 12 -15.87 -5.59 17.73
C ARG A 12 -15.89 -4.31 18.60
N GLN A 13 -14.72 -3.73 18.83
CA GLN A 13 -14.59 -2.47 19.58
C GLN A 13 -14.93 -1.25 18.72
N VAL A 14 -14.73 -1.37 17.38
CA VAL A 14 -15.11 -0.35 16.41
C VAL A 14 -15.88 -0.97 15.25
N ARG A 15 -16.73 -0.18 14.61
CA ARG A 15 -17.47 -0.58 13.41
C ARG A 15 -16.78 0.05 12.19
N PRO A 16 -16.27 -0.74 11.24
CA PRO A 16 -15.75 -0.23 10.00
C PRO A 16 -16.90 0.31 9.13
N LEU A 17 -16.73 1.48 8.54
CA LEU A 17 -17.72 2.10 7.66
C LEU A 17 -17.37 1.93 6.19
N ALA A 18 -16.10 2.06 5.84
CA ALA A 18 -15.58 1.87 4.50
C ALA A 18 -14.07 1.61 4.53
N VAL A 19 -13.54 1.03 3.46
CA VAL A 19 -12.11 0.90 3.20
C VAL A 19 -11.66 1.89 2.15
N THR A 20 -10.40 2.32 2.22
CA THR A 20 -9.81 3.33 1.32
C THR A 20 -9.25 2.75 0.03
N THR A 21 -9.20 1.42 -0.06
CA THR A 21 -8.68 0.68 -1.20
C THR A 21 -9.66 0.69 -2.38
N LYS A 22 -9.13 0.50 -3.60
CA LYS A 22 -9.92 0.41 -4.83
C LYS A 22 -10.95 -0.73 -4.81
N ALA A 23 -10.62 -1.84 -4.17
CA ALA A 23 -11.49 -3.01 -4.00
C ALA A 23 -11.67 -3.32 -2.52
N ARG A 24 -12.76 -4.03 -2.19
CA ARG A 24 -13.00 -4.52 -0.82
C ARG A 24 -11.88 -5.45 -0.37
N LEU A 25 -11.59 -5.44 0.90
CA LEU A 25 -10.60 -6.35 1.49
C LEU A 25 -11.23 -7.74 1.68
N ALA A 26 -10.45 -8.79 1.40
CA ALA A 26 -10.90 -10.17 1.59
C ALA A 26 -11.23 -10.49 3.05
N GLU A 27 -10.56 -9.83 3.98
CA GLU A 27 -10.77 -9.94 5.42
C GLU A 27 -12.03 -9.19 5.89
N LEU A 28 -12.56 -8.26 5.09
CA LEU A 28 -13.72 -7.43 5.40
C LEU A 28 -14.67 -7.34 4.19
N PRO A 29 -15.22 -8.47 3.72
CA PRO A 29 -15.98 -8.51 2.46
C PRO A 29 -17.28 -7.70 2.50
N ASP A 30 -17.85 -7.50 3.68
CA ASP A 30 -19.08 -6.74 3.88
C ASP A 30 -18.84 -5.23 4.03
N VAL A 31 -17.58 -4.80 4.13
CA VAL A 31 -17.24 -3.38 4.26
C VAL A 31 -17.01 -2.79 2.86
N PRO A 32 -17.82 -1.82 2.44
CA PRO A 32 -17.70 -1.21 1.13
C PRO A 32 -16.44 -0.35 1.01
N THR A 33 -16.05 -0.01 -0.21
CA THR A 33 -15.00 0.99 -0.46
C THR A 33 -15.58 2.41 -0.38
N ILE A 34 -14.72 3.39 -0.17
CA ILE A 34 -15.12 4.82 -0.27
C ILE A 34 -15.60 5.13 -1.69
N ALA A 35 -14.98 4.52 -2.71
CA ALA A 35 -15.39 4.69 -4.11
C ALA A 35 -16.83 4.23 -4.35
N GLU A 36 -17.28 3.13 -3.73
CA GLU A 36 -18.66 2.64 -3.80
C GLU A 36 -19.66 3.56 -3.11
N ASN A 37 -19.19 4.35 -2.14
CA ASN A 37 -20.02 5.24 -1.31
C ASN A 37 -20.03 6.71 -1.76
N GLY A 38 -19.76 6.99 -3.03
CA GLY A 38 -20.00 8.31 -3.63
C GLY A 38 -18.77 9.12 -3.98
N LEU A 39 -17.56 8.55 -3.85
CA LEU A 39 -16.32 9.15 -4.33
C LEU A 39 -15.65 8.27 -5.39
N PRO A 40 -16.18 8.19 -6.62
CA PRO A 40 -15.64 7.36 -7.67
C PRO A 40 -14.16 7.65 -7.92
N GLY A 41 -13.35 6.60 -8.06
CA GLY A 41 -11.90 6.72 -8.28
C GLY A 41 -11.09 6.98 -7.01
N PHE A 42 -11.72 7.01 -5.83
CA PHE A 42 -10.99 7.07 -4.58
C PHE A 42 -10.21 5.76 -4.36
N ASP A 43 -8.90 5.88 -4.23
CA ASP A 43 -7.98 4.78 -3.97
C ASP A 43 -6.76 5.33 -3.23
N ILE A 44 -6.71 5.12 -1.92
CA ILE A 44 -5.60 5.54 -1.07
C ILE A 44 -5.14 4.35 -0.26
N VAL A 45 -3.89 3.98 -0.43
CA VAL A 45 -3.24 2.90 0.30
C VAL A 45 -1.93 3.39 0.90
N THR A 46 -1.57 2.87 2.05
CA THR A 46 -0.21 3.00 2.57
C THR A 46 0.64 1.93 1.93
N TRP A 47 1.79 2.30 1.41
CA TRP A 47 2.71 1.38 0.77
C TRP A 47 4.14 1.57 1.28
N TYR A 48 4.93 0.53 1.18
CA TYR A 48 6.33 0.51 1.57
C TYR A 48 7.17 0.09 0.37
N GLY A 49 8.29 0.76 0.19
CA GLY A 49 9.22 0.46 -0.89
C GLY A 49 10.66 0.37 -0.41
N MET A 50 11.51 -0.20 -1.25
CA MET A 50 12.95 -0.21 -1.07
C MET A 50 13.59 0.56 -2.22
N TRP A 51 14.50 1.45 -1.91
CA TRP A 51 15.23 2.26 -2.86
C TRP A 51 16.72 1.95 -2.81
N VAL A 52 17.36 2.10 -3.93
CA VAL A 52 18.82 1.99 -4.08
C VAL A 52 19.40 3.32 -4.54
N PRO A 53 20.70 3.60 -4.34
CA PRO A 53 21.35 4.79 -4.89
C PRO A 53 21.15 4.92 -6.40
N LYS A 54 21.08 6.15 -6.91
CA LYS A 54 20.79 6.47 -8.32
C LYS A 54 21.67 5.74 -9.33
N ASP A 55 22.96 5.57 -9.01
CA ASP A 55 23.94 4.99 -9.93
C ASP A 55 24.16 3.49 -9.71
N THR A 56 23.19 2.79 -9.04
CA THR A 56 23.25 1.34 -8.86
C THR A 56 23.11 0.65 -10.22
N PRO A 57 24.03 -0.25 -10.61
CA PRO A 57 23.96 -0.95 -11.89
C PRO A 57 22.68 -1.78 -12.02
N GLU A 58 22.07 -1.74 -13.21
CA GLU A 58 20.80 -2.45 -13.49
C GLU A 58 20.81 -3.95 -13.13
N PRO A 59 21.89 -4.73 -13.38
CA PRO A 59 21.92 -6.14 -12.97
C PRO A 59 21.78 -6.35 -11.45
N ILE A 60 22.26 -5.40 -10.65
CA ILE A 60 22.13 -5.43 -9.19
C ILE A 60 20.68 -5.13 -8.80
N ILE A 61 20.07 -4.12 -9.41
CA ILE A 61 18.67 -3.76 -9.18
C ILE A 61 17.76 -4.96 -9.53
N ALA A 62 17.95 -5.57 -10.69
CA ALA A 62 17.18 -6.74 -11.12
C ALA A 62 17.33 -7.93 -10.15
N LYS A 63 18.54 -8.19 -9.67
CA LYS A 63 18.79 -9.25 -8.69
C LYS A 63 18.12 -8.99 -7.35
N LEU A 64 18.17 -7.75 -6.86
CA LEU A 64 17.50 -7.34 -5.63
C LEU A 64 15.98 -7.44 -5.76
N ASN A 65 15.42 -6.95 -6.86
CA ASN A 65 13.97 -7.02 -7.12
C ASN A 65 13.49 -8.48 -7.17
N LYS A 66 14.21 -9.36 -7.87
CA LYS A 66 13.89 -10.79 -7.90
C LYS A 66 13.90 -11.39 -6.49
N ALA A 67 14.94 -11.13 -5.71
CA ALA A 67 15.06 -11.65 -4.34
C ALA A 67 13.92 -11.11 -3.43
N MET A 68 13.53 -9.85 -3.59
CA MET A 68 12.41 -9.26 -2.85
C MET A 68 11.07 -9.92 -3.21
N ILE A 69 10.81 -10.14 -4.50
CA ILE A 69 9.60 -10.82 -4.95
C ILE A 69 9.55 -12.25 -4.39
N GLU A 70 10.64 -13.01 -4.51
CA GLU A 70 10.73 -14.35 -3.97
C GLU A 70 10.52 -14.40 -2.45
N ALA A 71 11.13 -13.49 -1.72
CA ALA A 71 10.95 -13.38 -0.27
C ALA A 71 9.53 -13.03 0.13
N SER A 72 8.90 -12.08 -0.59
CA SER A 72 7.53 -11.63 -0.33
C SER A 72 6.48 -12.71 -0.57
N GLN A 73 6.79 -13.71 -1.41
CA GLN A 73 5.92 -14.84 -1.69
C GLN A 73 6.11 -16.02 -0.72
N SER A 74 7.07 -15.96 0.18
CA SER A 74 7.25 -17.02 1.17
C SER A 74 6.09 -17.05 2.16
N PRO A 75 5.59 -18.25 2.57
CA PRO A 75 4.46 -18.37 3.50
C PRO A 75 4.67 -17.56 4.77
N LYS A 76 5.85 -17.59 5.34
CA LYS A 76 6.21 -16.86 6.57
C LYS A 76 6.02 -15.34 6.42
N VAL A 77 6.44 -14.78 5.28
CA VAL A 77 6.31 -13.33 5.01
C VAL A 77 4.86 -12.97 4.72
N ILE A 78 4.16 -13.80 3.92
CA ILE A 78 2.73 -13.60 3.64
C ILE A 78 1.93 -13.56 4.94
N ASP A 79 2.13 -14.52 5.84
CA ASP A 79 1.42 -14.57 7.11
C ASP A 79 1.73 -13.36 8.00
N ALA A 80 2.99 -12.94 8.05
CA ALA A 80 3.41 -11.76 8.79
C ALA A 80 2.78 -10.47 8.23
N LEU A 81 2.74 -10.31 6.90
CA LEU A 81 2.11 -9.15 6.26
C LEU A 81 0.59 -9.13 6.47
N LYS A 82 -0.07 -10.28 6.30
CA LYS A 82 -1.52 -10.40 6.55
C LYS A 82 -1.89 -10.05 7.97
N SER A 83 -1.10 -10.47 8.96
CA SER A 83 -1.34 -10.12 10.36
C SER A 83 -1.30 -8.61 10.63
N GLN A 84 -0.67 -7.85 9.75
CA GLN A 84 -0.59 -6.38 9.79
C GLN A 84 -1.57 -5.69 8.83
N GLY A 85 -2.45 -6.44 8.16
CA GLY A 85 -3.36 -5.90 7.15
C GLY A 85 -2.65 -5.42 5.87
N THR A 86 -1.47 -5.97 5.58
CA THR A 86 -0.64 -5.60 4.42
C THR A 86 -0.60 -6.74 3.42
N LEU A 87 -0.57 -6.42 2.13
CA LEU A 87 -0.45 -7.39 1.05
C LEU A 87 0.93 -7.31 0.40
N PRO A 88 1.53 -8.48 0.02
CA PRO A 88 2.78 -8.48 -0.73
C PRO A 88 2.58 -7.89 -2.12
N SER A 89 3.57 -7.18 -2.62
CA SER A 89 3.64 -6.71 -4.01
C SER A 89 4.62 -7.57 -4.81
N THR A 90 4.26 -7.83 -6.08
CA THR A 90 5.08 -8.55 -7.04
C THR A 90 5.52 -7.67 -8.22
N MET A 91 5.48 -6.35 -8.04
CA MET A 91 5.89 -5.38 -9.06
C MET A 91 7.35 -5.60 -9.47
N SER A 92 7.61 -5.52 -10.76
CA SER A 92 8.96 -5.31 -11.27
C SER A 92 9.50 -3.96 -10.80
N TYR A 93 10.81 -3.76 -10.83
CA TYR A 93 11.38 -2.46 -10.44
C TYR A 93 10.94 -1.33 -11.37
N GLN A 94 10.68 -1.61 -12.66
CA GLN A 94 10.14 -0.62 -13.60
C GLN A 94 8.72 -0.22 -13.24
N GLU A 95 7.86 -1.18 -12.90
CA GLU A 95 6.49 -0.92 -12.43
C GLU A 95 6.49 -0.17 -11.11
N ALA A 96 7.38 -0.51 -10.18
CA ALA A 96 7.54 0.17 -8.91
C ALA A 96 8.01 1.63 -9.09
N GLU A 97 8.92 1.89 -10.04
CA GLU A 97 9.35 3.25 -10.39
C GLU A 97 8.19 4.06 -10.97
N ALA A 98 7.47 3.51 -11.95
CA ALA A 98 6.31 4.17 -12.54
C ALA A 98 5.21 4.47 -11.49
N PHE A 99 4.94 3.53 -10.60
CA PHE A 99 4.02 3.71 -9.48
C PHE A 99 4.48 4.85 -8.55
N ASN A 100 5.75 4.85 -8.14
CA ASN A 100 6.31 5.89 -7.27
C ASN A 100 6.21 7.28 -7.90
N LEU A 101 6.49 7.42 -9.19
CA LEU A 101 6.35 8.68 -9.91
C LEU A 101 4.91 9.16 -9.97
N ALA A 102 3.97 8.26 -10.26
CA ALA A 102 2.55 8.57 -10.30
C ALA A 102 2.01 8.99 -8.93
N GLU A 103 2.35 8.27 -7.87
CA GLU A 103 1.96 8.61 -6.50
C GLU A 103 2.57 9.95 -6.06
N SER A 104 3.84 10.19 -6.36
CA SER A 104 4.49 11.47 -6.05
C SER A 104 3.78 12.64 -6.73
N ALA A 105 3.46 12.53 -8.02
CA ALA A 105 2.73 13.55 -8.75
C ALA A 105 1.32 13.79 -8.17
N ARG A 106 0.61 12.72 -7.82
CA ARG A 106 -0.70 12.76 -7.19
C ARG A 106 -0.67 13.51 -5.86
N TRP A 107 0.26 13.16 -4.97
CA TRP A 107 0.36 13.78 -3.66
C TRP A 107 0.81 15.23 -3.73
N ILE A 108 1.74 15.59 -4.64
CA ILE A 108 2.12 16.98 -4.90
C ILE A 108 0.89 17.81 -5.33
N LYS A 109 0.02 17.24 -6.19
CA LYS A 109 -1.22 17.91 -6.58
C LYS A 109 -2.15 18.10 -5.38
N VAL A 110 -2.38 17.05 -4.58
CA VAL A 110 -3.23 17.13 -3.37
C VAL A 110 -2.72 18.19 -2.41
N MET A 111 -1.40 18.26 -2.16
CA MET A 111 -0.80 19.26 -1.29
C MET A 111 -1.02 20.67 -1.81
N LYS A 112 -0.85 20.89 -3.12
CA LYS A 112 -1.11 22.19 -3.76
C LYS A 112 -2.58 22.60 -3.64
N ASP A 113 -3.50 21.69 -3.97
CA ASP A 113 -4.94 21.95 -3.95
C ASP A 113 -5.43 22.24 -2.52
N ALA A 114 -4.83 21.58 -1.53
CA ALA A 114 -5.13 21.78 -0.11
C ALA A 114 -4.35 22.95 0.54
N ASN A 115 -3.52 23.65 -0.23
CA ASN A 115 -2.65 24.75 0.27
C ASN A 115 -1.73 24.31 1.44
N ILE A 116 -1.27 23.06 1.41
CA ILE A 116 -0.32 22.52 2.39
C ILE A 116 1.09 22.92 1.95
N GLN A 117 1.79 23.69 2.79
CA GLN A 117 3.19 24.07 2.59
C GLN A 117 4.08 23.05 3.30
N PRO A 118 5.13 22.51 2.66
CA PRO A 118 6.16 21.75 3.37
C PRO A 118 6.89 22.66 4.35
N GLU A 119 7.13 22.16 5.55
CA GLU A 119 7.98 22.82 6.55
C GLU A 119 9.44 22.76 6.14
#